data_fd188849e1e1f3cc58fac15a447d3a5d
#
_entry.id   fd188849e1e1f3cc58fac15a447d3a5d
#
_cell.length_a   1.000
_cell.length_b   1.000
_cell.length_c   1.000
_cell.angle_alpha   90.00
_cell.angle_beta   90.00
_cell.angle_gamma   90.00
#
_symmetry.space_group_name_H-M   'P 1'
#
loop_
_entity.id
_entity.type
_entity.pdbx_description
1 polymer ?
#
loop_
_entity_poly.entity_id
_entity_poly.type
_entity_poly.pdbx_seq_one_letter_code
_entity_poly.pdbx_strand_id
1 'polypeptide(L)'
;DTFTDSLSLARNAEKLNYKRFWLAEHHNMASIASSATSVLIGYIANGTDKIRVGSGGIMLPNHSSLVIAEQFGTLESLFPGRIDLGVGRAPGTDGITAKALGRNPMNINQHFPHQIQELQQYFSPENSKSAVRAIPGEGCDIPIYILGSSTDSAWLAAKMGLPYAFAGHFAPDMMATAFEIYRSNYEPSAQFPEPYIIACVNGIAAETDEKAKQLSNTLYQAFINIIRDDRQPFSPPVDDIDAVWNPMEKAHVLKMLRYSFIGGPSTIKTKLQEFQDYFNVDEFMITAHIFDQEAKLKSYEIFRNVVDEMNLNAIT
;
A
#
# COMPACT_ATOMS: atom_id res chain seq x y z
N ASP A 1 -2.47 -15.91 15.04
CA ASP A 1 -3.65 -15.06 14.79
C ASP A 1 -3.20 -13.87 13.96
N THR A 2 -3.87 -13.63 12.81
CA THR A 2 -3.51 -12.62 11.81
C THR A 2 -3.26 -11.23 12.39
N PHE A 3 -4.02 -10.78 13.37
CA PHE A 3 -3.83 -9.47 13.98
C PHE A 3 -2.57 -9.43 14.87
N THR A 4 -2.33 -10.49 15.64
CA THR A 4 -1.10 -10.64 16.44
C THR A 4 0.14 -10.72 15.54
N ASP A 5 0.03 -11.46 14.42
CA ASP A 5 1.11 -11.61 13.44
C ASP A 5 1.40 -10.28 12.74
N SER A 6 0.35 -9.48 12.43
CA SER A 6 0.49 -8.13 11.87
C SER A 6 1.20 -7.19 12.84
N LEU A 7 0.86 -7.22 14.13
CA LEU A 7 1.56 -6.43 15.15
C LEU A 7 3.01 -6.88 15.32
N SER A 8 3.27 -8.18 15.31
CA SER A 8 4.64 -8.74 15.35
C SER A 8 5.46 -8.23 14.16
N LEU A 9 4.88 -8.25 12.96
CA LEU A 9 5.51 -7.73 11.75
C LEU A 9 5.80 -6.23 11.86
N ALA A 10 4.85 -5.42 12.33
CA ALA A 10 5.04 -3.98 12.51
C ALA A 10 6.16 -3.66 13.51
N ARG A 11 6.22 -4.39 14.62
CA ARG A 11 7.30 -4.28 15.62
C ARG A 11 8.67 -4.68 15.05
N ASN A 12 8.70 -5.72 14.21
CA ASN A 12 9.92 -6.13 13.52
C ASN A 12 10.36 -5.06 12.51
N ALA A 13 9.44 -4.53 11.71
CA ALA A 13 9.70 -3.43 10.78
C ALA A 13 10.24 -2.19 11.51
N GLU A 14 9.67 -1.84 12.65
CA GLU A 14 10.16 -0.74 13.49
C GLU A 14 11.60 -0.96 13.99
N LYS A 15 11.93 -2.16 14.48
CA LYS A 15 13.29 -2.54 14.92
C LYS A 15 14.29 -2.46 13.76
N LEU A 16 13.86 -2.76 12.56
CA LEU A 16 14.64 -2.70 11.33
C LEU A 16 14.67 -1.27 10.73
N ASN A 17 14.13 -0.27 11.42
CA ASN A 17 14.06 1.13 10.96
C ASN A 17 13.33 1.31 9.61
N TYR A 18 12.30 0.53 9.34
CA TYR A 18 11.36 0.85 8.28
C TYR A 18 10.61 2.14 8.66
N LYS A 19 10.35 2.98 7.67
CA LYS A 19 9.77 4.32 7.87
C LYS A 19 8.28 4.25 8.23
N ARG A 20 7.54 3.34 7.59
CA ARG A 20 6.08 3.22 7.75
C ARG A 20 5.56 1.80 7.61
N PHE A 21 4.40 1.56 8.17
CA PHE A 21 3.62 0.32 8.05
C PHE A 21 2.20 0.67 7.63
N TRP A 22 1.80 0.27 6.42
CA TRP A 22 0.48 0.57 5.89
C TRP A 22 -0.42 -0.67 5.82
N LEU A 23 -1.70 -0.46 6.08
CA LEU A 23 -2.75 -1.47 6.03
C LEU A 23 -3.70 -1.17 4.88
N ALA A 24 -4.01 -2.17 4.05
CA ALA A 24 -4.97 -2.04 2.97
C ALA A 24 -6.41 -2.06 3.49
N GLU A 25 -7.39 -1.63 2.67
CA GLU A 25 -8.81 -1.85 2.89
C GLU A 25 -9.35 -2.80 1.83
N HIS A 26 -9.77 -3.98 2.27
CA HIS A 26 -10.47 -4.94 1.42
C HIS A 26 -11.65 -5.55 2.15
N HIS A 27 -12.75 -5.76 1.41
CA HIS A 27 -13.98 -6.31 1.95
C HIS A 27 -14.33 -7.63 1.27
N ASN A 28 -14.98 -8.54 2.01
CA ASN A 28 -15.43 -9.84 1.52
C ASN A 28 -14.30 -10.70 0.92
N MET A 29 -13.10 -10.65 1.51
CA MET A 29 -11.92 -11.41 1.11
C MET A 29 -11.42 -12.29 2.27
N ALA A 30 -11.46 -13.61 2.12
CA ALA A 30 -11.02 -14.54 3.16
C ALA A 30 -9.51 -14.49 3.45
N SER A 31 -8.72 -14.00 2.50
CA SER A 31 -7.26 -13.87 2.61
C SER A 31 -6.79 -12.56 3.24
N ILE A 32 -7.68 -11.59 3.50
CA ILE A 32 -7.31 -10.25 3.99
C ILE A 32 -8.23 -9.86 5.15
N ALA A 33 -7.63 -9.61 6.32
CA ALA A 33 -8.34 -9.27 7.55
C ALA A 33 -8.58 -7.76 7.75
N SER A 34 -8.03 -6.90 6.88
CA SER A 34 -8.05 -5.44 7.04
C SER A 34 -9.25 -4.75 6.40
N SER A 35 -10.48 -5.17 6.76
CA SER A 35 -11.70 -4.47 6.32
C SER A 35 -11.98 -3.19 7.14
N ALA A 36 -11.68 -3.20 8.44
CA ALA A 36 -11.82 -2.04 9.33
C ALA A 36 -10.45 -1.36 9.52
N THR A 37 -9.93 -0.75 8.47
CA THR A 37 -8.53 -0.29 8.38
C THR A 37 -8.16 0.72 9.46
N SER A 38 -9.01 1.72 9.75
CA SER A 38 -8.74 2.72 10.79
C SER A 38 -8.67 2.10 12.20
N VAL A 39 -9.47 1.08 12.49
CA VAL A 39 -9.40 0.35 13.77
C VAL A 39 -8.08 -0.38 13.90
N LEU A 40 -7.63 -1.05 12.84
CA LEU A 40 -6.35 -1.76 12.84
C LEU A 40 -5.15 -0.83 12.88
N ILE A 41 -5.22 0.35 12.26
CA ILE A 41 -4.18 1.39 12.39
C ILE A 41 -4.01 1.75 13.87
N GLY A 42 -5.11 1.98 14.60
CA GLY A 42 -5.05 2.26 16.04
C GLY A 42 -4.43 1.12 16.85
N TYR A 43 -4.78 -0.13 16.54
CA TYR A 43 -4.21 -1.31 17.18
C TYR A 43 -2.69 -1.42 16.95
N ILE A 44 -2.23 -1.24 15.71
CA ILE A 44 -0.80 -1.31 15.36
C ILE A 44 -0.04 -0.12 15.96
N ALA A 45 -0.57 1.09 15.85
CA ALA A 45 0.07 2.29 16.39
C ALA A 45 0.22 2.24 17.91
N ASN A 46 -0.77 1.67 18.62
CA ASN A 46 -0.70 1.46 20.08
C ASN A 46 0.35 0.40 20.47
N GLY A 47 0.67 -0.52 19.57
CA GLY A 47 1.64 -1.60 19.82
C GLY A 47 3.06 -1.32 19.32
N THR A 48 3.33 -0.14 18.78
CA THR A 48 4.61 0.34 18.24
C THR A 48 4.90 1.75 18.77
N ASP A 49 6.16 2.22 18.70
CA ASP A 49 6.58 3.48 19.34
C ASP A 49 6.94 4.60 18.35
N LYS A 50 7.54 4.27 17.18
CA LYS A 50 8.16 5.26 16.27
C LYS A 50 7.71 5.15 14.82
N ILE A 51 7.48 3.93 14.33
CA ILE A 51 7.10 3.68 12.94
C ILE A 51 5.80 4.41 12.62
N ARG A 52 5.74 5.05 11.45
CA ARG A 52 4.50 5.65 10.97
C ARG A 52 3.52 4.53 10.60
N VAL A 53 2.26 4.71 10.95
CA VAL A 53 1.21 3.73 10.65
C VAL A 53 0.12 4.40 9.83
N GLY A 54 -0.36 3.74 8.80
CA GLY A 54 -1.36 4.38 7.94
C GLY A 54 -2.15 3.42 7.07
N SER A 55 -2.94 3.99 6.20
CA SER A 55 -3.71 3.25 5.20
C SER A 55 -2.99 3.20 3.87
N GLY A 56 -2.99 2.02 3.27
CA GLY A 56 -2.45 1.82 1.93
C GLY A 56 -3.45 1.10 1.00
N GLY A 57 -4.71 1.65 0.90
CA GLY A 57 -5.31 2.88 1.39
C GLY A 57 -6.74 2.70 1.85
N ILE A 58 -7.30 3.77 2.40
CA ILE A 58 -8.76 3.88 2.54
C ILE A 58 -9.38 3.97 1.15
N MET A 59 -10.36 3.13 0.88
CA MET A 59 -11.14 3.20 -0.36
C MET A 59 -12.20 4.31 -0.22
N LEU A 60 -11.75 5.56 -0.35
CA LEU A 60 -12.48 6.76 0.05
C LEU A 60 -13.92 6.84 -0.46
N PRO A 61 -14.27 6.40 -1.69
CA PRO A 61 -15.66 6.39 -2.15
C PRO A 61 -16.61 5.40 -1.42
N ASN A 62 -16.08 4.54 -0.53
CA ASN A 62 -16.91 3.70 0.35
C ASN A 62 -17.35 4.44 1.62
N HIS A 63 -16.82 5.65 1.87
CA HIS A 63 -16.91 6.35 3.15
C HIS A 63 -17.40 7.80 2.97
N SER A 64 -17.88 8.39 4.07
CA SER A 64 -18.03 9.83 4.22
C SER A 64 -16.66 10.46 4.52
N SER A 65 -16.30 11.53 3.80
CA SER A 65 -15.06 12.27 4.04
C SER A 65 -14.97 12.81 5.47
N LEU A 66 -16.10 13.27 6.04
CA LEU A 66 -16.18 13.72 7.44
C LEU A 66 -15.79 12.59 8.40
N VAL A 67 -16.38 11.40 8.26
CA VAL A 67 -16.09 10.26 9.15
C VAL A 67 -14.63 9.85 9.06
N ILE A 68 -14.02 9.84 7.86
CA ILE A 68 -12.60 9.56 7.69
C ILE A 68 -11.75 10.65 8.35
N ALA A 69 -12.09 11.92 8.19
CA ALA A 69 -11.39 13.01 8.85
C ALA A 69 -11.44 12.90 10.38
N GLU A 70 -12.59 12.56 10.96
CA GLU A 70 -12.77 12.33 12.40
C GLU A 70 -11.95 11.12 12.89
N GLN A 71 -11.98 10.00 12.17
CA GLN A 71 -11.22 8.80 12.52
C GLN A 71 -9.71 9.05 12.48
N PHE A 72 -9.20 9.64 11.41
CA PHE A 72 -7.77 9.91 11.27
C PHE A 72 -7.31 11.05 12.18
N GLY A 73 -8.14 12.06 12.41
CA GLY A 73 -7.91 13.08 13.43
C GLY A 73 -7.82 12.51 14.84
N THR A 74 -8.66 11.54 15.16
CA THR A 74 -8.59 10.80 16.44
C THR A 74 -7.29 10.00 16.52
N LEU A 75 -6.91 9.29 15.45
CA LEU A 75 -5.65 8.55 15.42
C LEU A 75 -4.43 9.47 15.57
N GLU A 76 -4.39 10.60 14.89
CA GLU A 76 -3.31 11.58 15.01
C GLU A 76 -3.24 12.19 16.42
N SER A 77 -4.39 12.44 17.05
CA SER A 77 -4.45 12.91 18.43
C SER A 77 -3.91 11.89 19.44
N LEU A 78 -4.13 10.59 19.17
CA LEU A 78 -3.63 9.49 20.01
C LEU A 78 -2.15 9.19 19.74
N PHE A 79 -1.69 9.35 18.50
CA PHE A 79 -0.36 8.97 18.03
C PHE A 79 0.27 10.10 17.20
N PRO A 80 0.58 11.26 17.80
CA PRO A 80 0.99 12.48 17.08
C PRO A 80 2.21 12.26 16.18
N GLY A 81 2.12 12.75 14.93
CA GLY A 81 3.19 12.71 13.95
C GLY A 81 3.44 11.34 13.33
N ARG A 82 2.61 10.33 13.64
CA ARG A 82 2.82 8.95 13.18
C ARG A 82 1.77 8.43 12.19
N ILE A 83 0.75 9.20 11.88
CA ILE A 83 -0.38 8.74 11.07
C ILE A 83 -0.24 9.18 9.62
N ASP A 84 -0.45 8.25 8.69
CA ASP A 84 -0.52 8.48 7.24
C ASP A 84 -1.92 8.16 6.72
N LEU A 85 -2.46 9.00 5.83
CA LEU A 85 -3.73 8.75 5.17
C LEU A 85 -3.51 8.51 3.67
N GLY A 86 -3.32 7.25 3.29
CA GLY A 86 -3.37 6.85 1.89
C GLY A 86 -4.82 6.63 1.45
N VAL A 87 -5.22 7.20 0.32
CA VAL A 87 -6.58 7.10 -0.22
C VAL A 87 -6.59 6.53 -1.63
N GLY A 88 -7.55 5.65 -1.90
CA GLY A 88 -7.76 5.01 -3.20
C GLY A 88 -9.18 5.21 -3.73
N ARG A 89 -9.32 5.15 -5.06
CA ARG A 89 -10.61 5.26 -5.75
C ARG A 89 -11.31 3.90 -5.92
N ALA A 90 -10.55 2.82 -5.97
CA ALA A 90 -11.07 1.47 -6.20
C ALA A 90 -12.04 1.03 -5.09
N PRO A 91 -12.94 0.06 -5.33
CA PRO A 91 -13.84 -0.41 -4.26
C PRO A 91 -13.16 -1.27 -3.19
N GLY A 92 -12.00 -1.83 -3.46
CA GLY A 92 -11.35 -2.81 -2.58
C GLY A 92 -12.14 -4.13 -2.45
N THR A 93 -13.08 -4.39 -3.37
CA THR A 93 -13.97 -5.54 -3.34
C THR A 93 -14.70 -5.75 -4.68
N ASP A 94 -15.58 -6.76 -4.74
CA ASP A 94 -16.49 -7.04 -5.87
C ASP A 94 -17.69 -6.09 -5.92
N GLY A 95 -18.44 -6.11 -7.05
CA GLY A 95 -19.57 -5.22 -7.29
C GLY A 95 -20.76 -5.43 -6.33
N ILE A 96 -21.01 -6.66 -5.85
CA ILE A 96 -22.10 -6.96 -4.90
C ILE A 96 -21.77 -6.36 -3.54
N THR A 97 -20.55 -6.57 -3.09
CA THR A 97 -20.05 -6.03 -1.81
C THR A 97 -19.94 -4.50 -1.87
N ALA A 98 -19.50 -3.92 -2.98
CA ALA A 98 -19.48 -2.47 -3.17
C ALA A 98 -20.90 -1.86 -3.03
N LYS A 99 -21.92 -2.55 -3.55
CA LYS A 99 -23.32 -2.14 -3.36
C LYS A 99 -23.76 -2.25 -1.89
N ALA A 100 -23.35 -3.30 -1.17
CA ALA A 100 -23.64 -3.45 0.25
C ALA A 100 -22.99 -2.35 1.11
N LEU A 101 -21.83 -1.80 0.66
CA LEU A 101 -21.17 -0.64 1.26
C LEU A 101 -21.84 0.69 0.91
N GLY A 102 -22.95 0.68 0.18
CA GLY A 102 -23.67 1.90 -0.22
C GLY A 102 -23.02 2.68 -1.36
N ARG A 103 -22.03 2.09 -2.04
CA ARG A 103 -21.29 2.75 -3.11
C ARG A 103 -22.16 2.96 -4.36
N ASN A 104 -22.22 4.20 -4.85
CA ASN A 104 -22.89 4.52 -6.11
C ASN A 104 -21.87 4.55 -7.26
N PRO A 105 -21.92 3.60 -8.21
CA PRO A 105 -20.94 3.52 -9.30
C PRO A 105 -21.04 4.67 -10.32
N MET A 106 -22.16 5.37 -10.39
CA MET A 106 -22.42 6.36 -11.45
C MET A 106 -21.61 7.66 -11.34
N ASN A 107 -21.10 8.01 -10.15
CA ASN A 107 -20.48 9.32 -9.89
C ASN A 107 -19.06 9.26 -9.29
N ILE A 108 -18.46 8.08 -9.19
CA ILE A 108 -17.20 7.87 -8.45
C ILE A 108 -16.05 8.73 -8.98
N ASN A 109 -15.90 8.81 -10.30
CA ASN A 109 -14.79 9.54 -10.91
C ASN A 109 -14.85 11.05 -10.67
N GLN A 110 -16.03 11.60 -10.48
CA GLN A 110 -16.23 13.02 -10.18
C GLN A 110 -16.15 13.31 -8.68
N HIS A 111 -16.59 12.37 -7.84
CA HIS A 111 -16.64 12.55 -6.39
C HIS A 111 -15.26 12.36 -5.72
N PHE A 112 -14.42 11.46 -6.21
CA PHE A 112 -13.15 11.15 -5.55
C PHE A 112 -12.22 12.37 -5.39
N PRO A 113 -11.97 13.20 -6.42
CA PRO A 113 -11.20 14.43 -6.25
C PRO A 113 -11.82 15.40 -5.24
N HIS A 114 -13.15 15.54 -5.27
CA HIS A 114 -13.87 16.39 -4.33
C HIS A 114 -13.75 15.88 -2.89
N GLN A 115 -13.86 14.57 -2.66
CA GLN A 115 -13.68 13.97 -1.33
C GLN A 115 -12.26 14.23 -0.76
N ILE A 116 -11.23 14.25 -1.62
CA ILE A 116 -9.86 14.58 -1.19
C ILE A 116 -9.79 16.06 -0.77
N GLN A 117 -10.41 16.96 -1.53
CA GLN A 117 -10.49 18.38 -1.17
C GLN A 117 -11.26 18.58 0.15
N GLU A 118 -12.34 17.85 0.37
CA GLU A 118 -13.06 17.86 1.65
C GLU A 118 -12.16 17.43 2.81
N LEU A 119 -11.36 16.36 2.64
CA LEU A 119 -10.39 15.92 3.66
C LEU A 119 -9.36 17.01 3.96
N GLN A 120 -8.78 17.65 2.93
CA GLN A 120 -7.84 18.75 3.10
C GLN A 120 -8.49 19.92 3.85
N GLN A 121 -9.76 20.23 3.54
CA GLN A 121 -10.52 21.27 4.23
C GLN A 121 -10.80 20.87 5.69
N TYR A 122 -11.19 19.63 5.96
CA TYR A 122 -11.45 19.16 7.33
C TYR A 122 -10.22 19.17 8.22
N PHE A 123 -9.04 18.87 7.67
CA PHE A 123 -7.77 18.94 8.40
C PHE A 123 -7.20 20.37 8.52
N SER A 124 -7.71 21.32 7.75
CA SER A 124 -7.27 22.72 7.82
C SER A 124 -7.64 23.37 9.16
N PRO A 125 -6.80 24.25 9.74
CA PRO A 125 -7.16 25.08 10.88
C PRO A 125 -8.41 25.95 10.64
N GLU A 126 -8.69 26.35 9.41
CA GLU A 126 -9.88 27.12 9.02
C GLU A 126 -11.18 26.35 9.21
N ASN A 127 -11.14 25.00 9.28
CA ASN A 127 -12.31 24.17 9.55
C ASN A 127 -12.98 24.55 10.88
N SER A 128 -12.23 25.08 11.84
CA SER A 128 -12.76 25.61 13.11
C SER A 128 -13.85 26.69 12.96
N LYS A 129 -13.93 27.34 11.78
CA LYS A 129 -14.91 28.38 11.45
C LYS A 129 -16.08 27.84 10.61
N SER A 130 -16.03 26.57 10.21
CA SER A 130 -17.04 25.94 9.36
C SER A 130 -18.28 25.53 10.15
N ALA A 131 -19.43 25.44 9.46
CA ALA A 131 -20.66 24.93 10.05
C ALA A 131 -20.58 23.43 10.40
N VAL A 132 -19.77 22.66 9.63
CA VAL A 132 -19.47 21.25 9.88
C VAL A 132 -17.98 21.15 10.17
N ARG A 133 -17.63 20.63 11.34
CA ARG A 133 -16.27 20.54 11.86
C ARG A 133 -15.87 19.09 12.06
N ALA A 134 -14.68 18.72 11.59
CA ALA A 134 -14.14 17.38 11.79
C ALA A 134 -13.31 17.32 13.10
N ILE A 135 -13.99 17.14 14.23
CA ILE A 135 -13.34 17.11 15.56
C ILE A 135 -12.96 15.65 15.92
N PRO A 136 -11.69 15.36 16.31
CA PRO A 136 -10.61 16.29 16.63
C PRO A 136 -9.64 16.60 15.47
N GLY A 137 -9.99 16.27 14.22
CA GLY A 137 -9.09 16.32 13.05
C GLY A 137 -8.73 17.73 12.55
N GLU A 138 -9.50 18.76 12.91
CA GLU A 138 -9.22 20.14 12.47
C GLU A 138 -7.84 20.63 12.97
N GLY A 139 -7.04 21.16 12.04
CA GLY A 139 -5.69 21.62 12.33
C GLY A 139 -4.63 20.49 12.45
N CYS A 140 -4.99 19.24 12.21
CA CYS A 140 -4.04 18.13 12.17
C CYS A 140 -3.22 18.13 10.87
N ASP A 141 -1.91 17.96 10.99
CA ASP A 141 -0.98 17.85 9.86
C ASP A 141 -0.83 16.37 9.43
N ILE A 142 -1.90 15.81 8.89
CA ILE A 142 -1.92 14.41 8.41
C ILE A 142 -1.57 14.39 6.92
N PRO A 143 -0.45 13.75 6.50
CA PRO A 143 -0.10 13.65 5.11
C PRO A 143 -1.09 12.74 4.36
N ILE A 144 -1.63 13.25 3.24
CA ILE A 144 -2.52 12.50 2.35
C ILE A 144 -1.70 11.98 1.17
N TYR A 145 -1.83 10.68 0.86
CA TYR A 145 -1.19 10.00 -0.27
C TYR A 145 -2.25 9.51 -1.25
N ILE A 146 -2.05 9.76 -2.54
CA ILE A 146 -2.95 9.22 -3.58
C ILE A 146 -2.45 7.85 -4.01
N LEU A 147 -3.28 6.83 -3.85
CA LEU A 147 -2.99 5.48 -4.29
C LEU A 147 -3.68 5.17 -5.61
N GLY A 148 -2.95 4.53 -6.52
CA GLY A 148 -3.52 4.08 -7.78
C GLY A 148 -2.60 3.20 -8.59
N SER A 149 -3.14 2.73 -9.72
CA SER A 149 -2.42 1.91 -10.70
C SER A 149 -2.66 2.41 -12.14
N SER A 150 -3.06 3.66 -12.28
CA SER A 150 -3.44 4.25 -13.58
C SER A 150 -2.81 5.63 -13.78
N THR A 151 -2.78 6.07 -15.04
CA THR A 151 -2.36 7.42 -15.41
C THR A 151 -3.27 8.52 -14.86
N ASP A 152 -4.57 8.23 -14.69
CA ASP A 152 -5.54 9.19 -14.12
C ASP A 152 -5.21 9.52 -12.66
N SER A 153 -4.84 8.50 -11.87
CA SER A 153 -4.45 8.72 -10.46
C SER A 153 -3.13 9.48 -10.34
N ALA A 154 -2.19 9.24 -11.26
CA ALA A 154 -0.92 9.97 -11.33
C ALA A 154 -1.15 11.46 -11.64
N TRP A 155 -1.99 11.74 -12.64
CA TRP A 155 -2.36 13.10 -13.02
C TRP A 155 -3.07 13.84 -11.87
N LEU A 156 -4.03 13.15 -11.21
CA LEU A 156 -4.76 13.71 -10.06
C LEU A 156 -3.79 14.05 -8.91
N ALA A 157 -2.91 13.12 -8.52
CA ALA A 157 -1.91 13.35 -7.47
C ALA A 157 -1.01 14.56 -7.80
N ALA A 158 -0.53 14.64 -9.05
CA ALA A 158 0.29 15.74 -9.52
C ALA A 158 -0.43 17.09 -9.41
N LYS A 159 -1.68 17.18 -9.90
CA LYS A 159 -2.47 18.42 -9.87
C LYS A 159 -2.89 18.87 -8.47
N MET A 160 -2.98 17.95 -7.53
CA MET A 160 -3.28 18.26 -6.13
C MET A 160 -2.03 18.52 -5.28
N GLY A 161 -0.83 18.39 -5.85
CA GLY A 161 0.45 18.54 -5.12
C GLY A 161 0.59 17.53 -3.99
N LEU A 162 0.13 16.28 -4.19
CA LEU A 162 0.14 15.22 -3.20
C LEU A 162 1.09 14.09 -3.61
N PRO A 163 1.70 13.38 -2.64
CA PRO A 163 2.50 12.19 -2.90
C PRO A 163 1.70 11.10 -3.62
N TYR A 164 2.37 10.37 -4.49
CA TYR A 164 1.78 9.32 -5.30
C TYR A 164 2.32 7.94 -4.93
N ALA A 165 1.45 7.01 -4.55
CA ALA A 165 1.79 5.63 -4.27
C ALA A 165 1.21 4.71 -5.36
N PHE A 166 2.10 4.10 -6.16
CA PHE A 166 1.69 3.25 -7.28
C PHE A 166 1.61 1.77 -6.88
N ALA A 167 0.49 1.14 -7.17
CA ALA A 167 0.22 -0.27 -6.86
C ALA A 167 0.89 -1.24 -7.86
N GLY A 168 2.21 -1.19 -7.97
CA GLY A 168 3.02 -2.02 -8.86
C GLY A 168 3.03 -3.51 -8.50
N HIS A 169 2.64 -3.85 -7.28
CA HIS A 169 2.60 -5.22 -6.79
C HIS A 169 1.53 -6.11 -7.43
N PHE A 170 0.54 -5.53 -8.12
CA PHE A 170 -0.47 -6.30 -8.88
C PHE A 170 -0.82 -5.70 -10.25
N ALA A 171 -0.55 -4.43 -10.51
CA ALA A 171 -0.93 -3.76 -11.76
C ALA A 171 0.22 -2.91 -12.32
N PRO A 172 1.35 -3.51 -12.72
CA PRO A 172 2.58 -2.79 -13.09
C PRO A 172 2.56 -2.15 -14.48
N ASP A 173 1.61 -2.46 -15.34
CA ASP A 173 1.66 -2.14 -16.79
C ASP A 173 1.83 -0.65 -17.08
N MET A 174 1.15 0.22 -16.33
CA MET A 174 1.16 1.67 -16.55
C MET A 174 2.19 2.43 -15.68
N MET A 175 3.02 1.73 -14.89
CA MET A 175 3.85 2.36 -13.87
C MET A 175 4.83 3.40 -14.43
N ALA A 176 5.54 3.08 -15.51
CA ALA A 176 6.49 4.01 -16.14
C ALA A 176 5.79 5.30 -16.62
N THR A 177 4.71 5.13 -17.37
CA THR A 177 3.92 6.26 -17.88
C THR A 177 3.28 7.06 -16.75
N ALA A 178 2.80 6.41 -15.70
CA ALA A 178 2.21 7.08 -14.54
C ALA A 178 3.25 7.93 -13.80
N PHE A 179 4.46 7.44 -13.59
CA PHE A 179 5.53 8.22 -12.95
C PHE A 179 5.98 9.41 -13.80
N GLU A 180 6.07 9.25 -15.12
CA GLU A 180 6.37 10.34 -16.03
C GLU A 180 5.29 11.43 -15.98
N ILE A 181 4.00 11.05 -16.08
CA ILE A 181 2.86 11.96 -15.96
C ILE A 181 2.88 12.69 -14.62
N TYR A 182 3.11 11.99 -13.53
CA TYR A 182 3.13 12.57 -12.19
C TYR A 182 4.22 13.65 -12.09
N ARG A 183 5.47 13.33 -12.45
CA ARG A 183 6.59 14.30 -12.38
C ARG A 183 6.40 15.49 -13.30
N SER A 184 5.98 15.23 -14.53
CA SER A 184 5.84 16.30 -15.56
C SER A 184 4.71 17.28 -15.28
N ASN A 185 3.71 16.88 -14.48
CA ASN A 185 2.52 17.70 -14.20
C ASN A 185 2.41 18.11 -12.73
N TYR A 186 3.44 17.85 -11.92
CA TYR A 186 3.40 18.12 -10.49
C TYR A 186 3.28 19.61 -10.20
N GLU A 187 2.29 19.97 -9.39
CA GLU A 187 2.06 21.32 -8.88
C GLU A 187 2.44 21.33 -7.38
N PRO A 188 3.50 22.04 -6.98
CA PRO A 188 3.93 22.05 -5.57
C PRO A 188 2.85 22.52 -4.62
N SER A 189 2.72 21.84 -3.47
CA SER A 189 1.88 22.27 -2.36
C SER A 189 2.73 22.70 -1.16
N ALA A 190 2.11 23.38 -0.19
CA ALA A 190 2.83 23.82 1.02
C ALA A 190 3.38 22.63 1.83
N GLN A 191 2.66 21.50 1.87
CA GLN A 191 3.07 20.30 2.59
C GLN A 191 4.10 19.48 1.78
N PHE A 192 4.00 19.49 0.45
CA PHE A 192 4.88 18.75 -0.45
C PHE A 192 5.40 19.68 -1.56
N PRO A 193 6.55 20.36 -1.32
CA PRO A 193 7.13 21.26 -2.32
C PRO A 193 7.74 20.53 -3.53
N GLU A 194 8.08 19.24 -3.36
CA GLU A 194 8.66 18.37 -4.40
C GLU A 194 7.79 17.13 -4.62
N PRO A 195 7.79 16.56 -5.84
CA PRO A 195 7.08 15.31 -6.10
C PRO A 195 7.66 14.16 -5.26
N TYR A 196 6.80 13.28 -4.77
CA TYR A 196 7.19 12.12 -3.97
C TYR A 196 6.49 10.86 -4.46
N ILE A 197 7.27 9.87 -4.90
CA ILE A 197 6.77 8.62 -5.48
C ILE A 197 7.09 7.45 -4.56
N ILE A 198 6.04 6.72 -4.18
CA ILE A 198 6.15 5.42 -3.53
C ILE A 198 5.83 4.32 -4.56
N ALA A 199 6.75 3.38 -4.78
CA ALA A 199 6.47 2.19 -5.57
C ALA A 199 6.11 1.02 -4.65
N CYS A 200 4.84 0.57 -4.70
CA CYS A 200 4.45 -0.64 -3.99
C CYS A 200 4.77 -1.86 -4.84
N VAL A 201 5.58 -2.79 -4.30
CA VAL A 201 6.12 -3.95 -4.99
C VAL A 201 6.04 -5.21 -4.12
N ASN A 202 5.98 -6.40 -4.76
CA ASN A 202 6.14 -7.65 -4.01
C ASN A 202 7.61 -7.91 -3.73
N GLY A 203 7.90 -8.31 -2.48
CA GLY A 203 9.24 -8.68 -2.06
C GLY A 203 9.24 -10.03 -1.32
N ILE A 204 10.02 -10.99 -1.83
CA ILE A 204 10.23 -12.29 -1.20
C ILE A 204 11.72 -12.60 -1.21
N ALA A 205 12.38 -12.30 -0.12
CA ALA A 205 13.81 -12.58 0.06
C ALA A 205 14.01 -13.78 0.99
N ALA A 206 15.02 -14.57 0.69
CA ALA A 206 15.49 -15.67 1.54
C ALA A 206 17.02 -15.73 1.46
N GLU A 207 17.62 -16.69 2.18
CA GLU A 207 19.09 -16.87 2.20
C GLU A 207 19.64 -17.27 0.82
N THR A 208 18.82 -17.94 -0.01
CA THR A 208 19.18 -18.36 -1.37
C THR A 208 18.03 -18.10 -2.35
N ASP A 209 18.36 -18.04 -3.64
CA ASP A 209 17.36 -17.87 -4.72
C ASP A 209 16.38 -19.05 -4.76
N GLU A 210 16.84 -20.27 -4.53
CA GLU A 210 16.02 -21.48 -4.51
C GLU A 210 14.98 -21.42 -3.39
N LYS A 211 15.39 -21.00 -2.19
CA LYS A 211 14.49 -20.85 -1.05
C LYS A 211 13.46 -19.73 -1.29
N ALA A 212 13.89 -18.60 -1.82
CA ALA A 212 12.99 -17.51 -2.18
C ALA A 212 11.97 -17.93 -3.25
N LYS A 213 12.40 -18.70 -4.26
CA LYS A 213 11.54 -19.26 -5.28
C LYS A 213 10.50 -20.22 -4.69
N GLN A 214 10.89 -21.08 -3.73
CA GLN A 214 9.94 -21.96 -3.02
C GLN A 214 8.90 -21.15 -2.26
N LEU A 215 9.32 -20.15 -1.49
CA LEU A 215 8.43 -19.28 -0.72
C LEU A 215 7.45 -18.49 -1.61
N SER A 216 7.90 -18.10 -2.82
CA SER A 216 7.07 -17.35 -3.78
C SER A 216 5.91 -18.14 -4.36
N ASN A 217 5.85 -19.45 -4.18
CA ASN A 217 4.71 -20.26 -4.63
C ASN A 217 3.40 -19.85 -3.91
N THR A 218 3.45 -19.37 -2.67
CA THR A 218 2.28 -18.76 -2.01
C THR A 218 1.78 -17.51 -2.76
N LEU A 219 2.69 -16.64 -3.21
CA LEU A 219 2.34 -15.46 -4.00
C LEU A 219 1.68 -15.87 -5.34
N TYR A 220 2.28 -16.83 -6.04
CA TYR A 220 1.74 -17.31 -7.31
C TYR A 220 0.35 -17.94 -7.13
N GLN A 221 0.16 -18.78 -6.11
CA GLN A 221 -1.15 -19.36 -5.78
C GLN A 221 -2.21 -18.28 -5.50
N ALA A 222 -1.85 -17.23 -4.74
CA ALA A 222 -2.76 -16.13 -4.45
C ALA A 222 -3.19 -15.41 -5.73
N PHE A 223 -2.29 -15.18 -6.69
CA PHE A 223 -2.61 -14.54 -7.97
C PHE A 223 -3.39 -15.45 -8.92
N ILE A 224 -3.14 -16.76 -8.89
CA ILE A 224 -3.99 -17.74 -9.60
C ILE A 224 -5.43 -17.67 -9.06
N ASN A 225 -5.60 -17.63 -7.74
CA ASN A 225 -6.91 -17.51 -7.11
C ASN A 225 -7.64 -16.22 -7.52
N ILE A 226 -6.91 -15.09 -7.63
CA ILE A 226 -7.49 -13.84 -8.17
C ILE A 226 -7.99 -14.01 -9.60
N ILE A 227 -7.20 -14.65 -10.48
CA ILE A 227 -7.57 -14.87 -11.89
C ILE A 227 -8.78 -15.80 -11.99
N ARG A 228 -8.88 -16.79 -11.12
CA ARG A 228 -9.98 -17.77 -11.08
C ARG A 228 -11.23 -17.26 -10.33
N ASP A 229 -11.19 -16.06 -9.75
CA ASP A 229 -12.19 -15.52 -8.79
C ASP A 229 -12.47 -16.49 -7.64
N ASP A 230 -11.42 -17.18 -7.17
CA ASP A 230 -11.48 -18.11 -6.03
C ASP A 230 -11.00 -17.42 -4.75
N ARG A 231 -11.91 -17.19 -3.82
CA ARG A 231 -11.69 -16.38 -2.62
C ARG A 231 -11.18 -17.19 -1.43
N GLN A 232 -10.22 -18.07 -1.67
CA GLN A 232 -9.63 -18.90 -0.62
C GLN A 232 -8.66 -18.10 0.28
N PRO A 233 -8.47 -18.51 1.54
CA PRO A 233 -7.38 -18.05 2.39
C PRO A 233 -6.01 -18.33 1.75
N PHE A 234 -4.96 -17.67 2.23
CA PHE A 234 -3.60 -18.02 1.84
C PHE A 234 -3.28 -19.48 2.18
N SER A 235 -2.68 -20.17 1.21
CA SER A 235 -2.24 -21.57 1.34
C SER A 235 -0.72 -21.65 1.51
N PRO A 236 -0.21 -22.70 2.17
CA PRO A 236 1.21 -23.03 2.16
C PRO A 236 1.74 -23.10 0.74
N PRO A 237 3.04 -22.82 0.51
CA PRO A 237 3.61 -22.94 -0.81
C PRO A 237 3.57 -24.41 -1.29
N VAL A 238 3.11 -24.65 -2.51
CA VAL A 238 3.21 -25.96 -3.16
C VAL A 238 4.65 -26.23 -3.58
N ASP A 239 5.02 -27.52 -3.69
CA ASP A 239 6.37 -27.90 -4.14
C ASP A 239 6.59 -27.55 -5.62
N ASP A 240 5.60 -27.80 -6.45
CA ASP A 240 5.64 -27.53 -7.89
C ASP A 240 4.46 -26.65 -8.33
N ILE A 241 4.73 -25.38 -8.55
CA ILE A 241 3.71 -24.43 -9.02
C ILE A 241 3.31 -24.68 -10.49
N ASP A 242 4.19 -25.28 -11.30
CA ASP A 242 3.89 -25.58 -12.69
C ASP A 242 2.83 -26.70 -12.84
N ALA A 243 2.59 -27.48 -11.78
CA ALA A 243 1.47 -28.41 -11.72
C ALA A 243 0.11 -27.75 -11.39
N VAL A 244 0.11 -26.49 -10.94
CA VAL A 244 -1.11 -25.78 -10.49
C VAL A 244 -1.72 -24.91 -11.57
N TRP A 245 -0.89 -24.16 -12.31
CA TRP A 245 -1.35 -23.24 -13.37
C TRP A 245 -1.28 -23.87 -14.77
N ASN A 246 -2.16 -23.41 -15.65
CA ASN A 246 -2.01 -23.65 -17.07
C ASN A 246 -1.07 -22.58 -17.72
N PRO A 247 -0.61 -22.77 -18.98
CA PRO A 247 0.29 -21.83 -19.64
C PRO A 247 -0.25 -20.38 -19.75
N MET A 248 -1.57 -20.21 -19.90
CA MET A 248 -2.19 -18.87 -19.99
C MET A 248 -2.22 -18.19 -18.62
N GLU A 249 -2.59 -18.90 -17.58
CA GLU A 249 -2.54 -18.42 -16.20
C GLU A 249 -1.12 -18.04 -15.80
N LYS A 250 -0.14 -18.91 -16.09
CA LYS A 250 1.28 -18.64 -15.87
C LYS A 250 1.73 -17.33 -16.52
N ALA A 251 1.44 -17.16 -17.79
CA ALA A 251 1.80 -15.95 -18.52
C ALA A 251 1.15 -14.69 -17.91
N HIS A 252 -0.12 -14.79 -17.52
CA HIS A 252 -0.85 -13.68 -16.90
C HIS A 252 -0.29 -13.33 -15.51
N VAL A 253 -0.10 -14.32 -14.64
CA VAL A 253 0.48 -14.11 -13.30
C VAL A 253 1.87 -13.49 -13.40
N LEU A 254 2.75 -14.03 -14.24
CA LEU A 254 4.11 -13.49 -14.39
C LEU A 254 4.12 -12.07 -14.97
N LYS A 255 3.16 -11.71 -15.82
CA LYS A 255 2.98 -10.34 -16.28
C LYS A 255 2.56 -9.41 -15.16
N MET A 256 1.58 -9.80 -14.33
CA MET A 256 1.14 -9.02 -13.17
C MET A 256 2.25 -8.83 -12.14
N LEU A 257 3.14 -9.80 -12.00
CA LEU A 257 4.21 -9.84 -10.99
C LEU A 257 5.59 -9.45 -11.53
N ARG A 258 5.69 -8.86 -12.71
CA ARG A 258 6.98 -8.61 -13.39
C ARG A 258 7.97 -7.75 -12.60
N TYR A 259 7.51 -6.90 -11.70
CA TYR A 259 8.35 -6.09 -10.81
C TYR A 259 8.37 -6.64 -9.38
N SER A 260 8.29 -7.96 -9.23
CA SER A 260 8.47 -8.62 -7.93
C SER A 260 9.95 -8.89 -7.67
N PHE A 261 10.39 -8.57 -6.48
CA PHE A 261 11.75 -8.82 -6.02
C PHE A 261 11.80 -10.16 -5.30
N ILE A 262 12.17 -11.22 -6.00
CA ILE A 262 12.24 -12.59 -5.49
C ILE A 262 13.69 -13.06 -5.65
N GLY A 263 14.34 -13.50 -4.55
CA GLY A 263 15.70 -14.02 -4.58
C GLY A 263 16.46 -13.92 -3.26
N GLY A 264 17.71 -14.35 -3.30
CA GLY A 264 18.68 -14.15 -2.24
C GLY A 264 19.21 -12.71 -2.22
N PRO A 265 20.06 -12.35 -1.24
CA PRO A 265 20.53 -10.97 -1.05
C PRO A 265 21.14 -10.34 -2.31
N SER A 266 21.98 -11.08 -3.04
CA SER A 266 22.63 -10.58 -4.27
C SER A 266 21.62 -10.31 -5.38
N THR A 267 20.66 -11.22 -5.59
CA THR A 267 19.60 -11.07 -6.59
C THR A 267 18.68 -9.90 -6.23
N ILE A 268 18.31 -9.74 -4.95
CA ILE A 268 17.51 -8.60 -4.48
C ILE A 268 18.24 -7.29 -4.72
N LYS A 269 19.54 -7.22 -4.39
CA LYS A 269 20.37 -6.02 -4.61
C LYS A 269 20.39 -5.60 -6.07
N THR A 270 20.64 -6.55 -6.97
CA THR A 270 20.67 -6.28 -8.42
C THR A 270 19.30 -5.76 -8.91
N LYS A 271 18.21 -6.43 -8.56
CA LYS A 271 16.86 -6.04 -8.99
C LYS A 271 16.42 -4.68 -8.44
N LEU A 272 16.75 -4.38 -7.18
CA LEU A 272 16.45 -3.07 -6.58
C LEU A 272 17.24 -1.95 -7.28
N GLN A 273 18.51 -2.19 -7.59
CA GLN A 273 19.34 -1.21 -8.30
C GLN A 273 18.80 -0.95 -9.71
N GLU A 274 18.54 -2.01 -10.48
CA GLU A 274 17.96 -1.89 -11.83
C GLU A 274 16.62 -1.13 -11.81
N PHE A 275 15.77 -1.42 -10.84
CA PHE A 275 14.49 -0.73 -10.68
C PHE A 275 14.69 0.74 -10.32
N GLN A 276 15.59 1.04 -9.38
CA GLN A 276 15.88 2.41 -8.96
C GLN A 276 16.50 3.23 -10.08
N ASP A 277 17.45 2.65 -10.83
CA ASP A 277 18.09 3.32 -11.97
C ASP A 277 17.08 3.65 -13.07
N TYR A 278 16.07 2.79 -13.26
CA TYR A 278 15.06 2.99 -14.30
C TYR A 278 13.92 3.94 -13.87
N PHE A 279 13.42 3.78 -12.64
CA PHE A 279 12.22 4.50 -12.18
C PHE A 279 12.52 5.71 -11.29
N ASN A 280 13.66 5.74 -10.62
CA ASN A 280 14.10 6.80 -9.69
C ASN A 280 12.98 7.15 -8.68
N VAL A 281 12.51 6.17 -7.92
CA VAL A 281 11.47 6.36 -6.92
C VAL A 281 12.04 6.89 -5.60
N ASP A 282 11.22 7.59 -4.82
CA ASP A 282 11.64 8.15 -3.52
C ASP A 282 11.53 7.10 -2.41
N GLU A 283 10.63 6.11 -2.58
CA GLU A 283 10.36 5.11 -1.56
C GLU A 283 9.83 3.81 -2.16
N PHE A 284 10.28 2.68 -1.61
CA PHE A 284 9.69 1.37 -1.88
C PHE A 284 8.76 0.96 -0.75
N MET A 285 7.51 0.59 -1.07
CA MET A 285 6.60 -0.08 -0.16
C MET A 285 6.58 -1.56 -0.49
N ILE A 286 7.11 -2.40 0.40
CA ILE A 286 7.26 -3.83 0.15
C ILE A 286 6.10 -4.61 0.77
N THR A 287 5.43 -5.45 -0.01
CA THR A 287 4.47 -6.43 0.46
C THR A 287 4.99 -7.86 0.25
N ALA A 288 4.89 -8.72 1.26
CA ALA A 288 5.40 -10.08 1.21
C ALA A 288 4.28 -11.12 1.42
N HIS A 289 3.91 -11.79 0.34
CA HIS A 289 2.98 -12.90 0.37
C HIS A 289 3.72 -14.20 0.69
N ILE A 290 4.19 -14.33 1.94
CA ILE A 290 4.85 -15.51 2.48
C ILE A 290 3.93 -16.12 3.54
N PHE A 291 3.68 -17.43 3.46
CA PHE A 291 2.78 -18.13 4.37
C PHE A 291 3.39 -18.25 5.78
N ASP A 292 4.63 -18.69 5.85
CA ASP A 292 5.36 -18.86 7.11
C ASP A 292 5.76 -17.49 7.69
N GLN A 293 5.37 -17.26 8.96
CA GLN A 293 5.59 -15.96 9.62
C GLN A 293 7.07 -15.68 9.87
N GLU A 294 7.87 -16.68 10.25
CA GLU A 294 9.30 -16.49 10.51
C GLU A 294 10.05 -16.17 9.22
N ALA A 295 9.75 -16.90 8.14
CA ALA A 295 10.29 -16.62 6.82
C ALA A 295 9.89 -15.22 6.32
N LYS A 296 8.66 -14.77 6.62
CA LYS A 296 8.20 -13.40 6.30
C LYS A 296 9.02 -12.36 7.04
N LEU A 297 9.22 -12.49 8.34
CA LEU A 297 10.04 -11.57 9.14
C LEU A 297 11.48 -11.54 8.62
N LYS A 298 12.04 -12.71 8.31
CA LYS A 298 13.38 -12.84 7.74
C LYS A 298 13.52 -12.18 6.37
N SER A 299 12.48 -12.28 5.54
CA SER A 299 12.46 -11.60 4.24
C SER A 299 12.61 -10.08 4.38
N TYR A 300 11.88 -9.44 5.29
CA TYR A 300 12.01 -8.01 5.56
C TYR A 300 13.39 -7.64 6.12
N GLU A 301 13.98 -8.48 6.99
CA GLU A 301 15.35 -8.29 7.49
C GLU A 301 16.37 -8.29 6.34
N ILE A 302 16.27 -9.25 5.41
CA ILE A 302 17.15 -9.34 4.25
C ILE A 302 17.00 -8.10 3.36
N PHE A 303 15.78 -7.65 3.06
CA PHE A 303 15.54 -6.42 2.32
C PHE A 303 16.21 -5.22 3.00
N ARG A 304 16.03 -5.06 4.29
CA ARG A 304 16.62 -3.94 5.03
C ARG A 304 18.16 -3.94 4.93
N ASN A 305 18.77 -5.10 5.18
CA ASN A 305 20.22 -5.25 5.11
C ASN A 305 20.78 -4.93 3.70
N VAL A 306 20.09 -5.40 2.65
CA VAL A 306 20.48 -5.11 1.26
C VAL A 306 20.46 -3.61 0.99
N VAL A 307 19.42 -2.93 1.45
CA VAL A 307 19.26 -1.48 1.22
C VAL A 307 20.28 -0.67 2.01
N ASP A 308 20.57 -1.06 3.24
CA ASP A 308 21.64 -0.43 4.03
C ASP A 308 22.99 -0.54 3.34
N GLU A 309 23.29 -1.71 2.73
CA GLU A 309 24.51 -1.91 1.93
C GLU A 309 24.53 -1.07 0.65
N MET A 310 23.38 -0.78 0.06
CA MET A 310 23.26 0.06 -1.14
C MET A 310 23.34 1.56 -0.84
N ASN A 311 23.32 1.96 0.43
CA ASN A 311 23.16 3.36 0.88
C ASN A 311 21.94 4.06 0.24
N LEU A 312 20.89 3.30 -0.10
CA LEU A 312 19.65 3.84 -0.58
C LEU A 312 18.80 4.32 0.61
N ASN A 313 18.52 5.61 0.71
CA ASN A 313 17.63 6.17 1.72
C ASN A 313 16.13 5.86 1.44
N ALA A 314 15.84 4.97 0.50
CA ALA A 314 14.57 4.83 -0.20
C ALA A 314 13.71 3.63 0.24
N ILE A 315 13.95 3.01 1.43
CA ILE A 315 13.08 1.88 1.84
C ILE A 315 12.26 2.16 3.08
N THR A 316 11.02 1.84 2.94
CA THR A 316 10.03 1.73 4.01
C THR A 316 9.44 0.36 4.10
#